data_60231c62b32c4f248e97ae935e4d1aa6
#
_entry.id   60231c62b32c4f248e97ae935e4d1aa6
#
_cell.length_a   1.000
_cell.length_b   1.000
_cell.length_c   1.000
_cell.angle_alpha   90.00
_cell.angle_beta   90.00
_cell.angle_gamma   90.00
#
_symmetry.space_group_name_H-M   'P 1'
#
loop_
_entity.id
_entity.type
_entity.pdbx_description
1 polymer ?
#
loop_
_entity_poly.entity_id
_entity_poly.type
_entity_poly.pdbx_seq_one_letter_code
_entity_poly.pdbx_strand_id
1 'polypeptide(L)'
;AAVLTVDFFTPVVDDPYEFGRVAAANALSDVFAMGAQPHVTLNLLALDCSLGTDVAAAILQGGADAVAEAGAFVSGGHTIDDTEPKYGLSVFGTVAPDAIVRNEGACPGDVLYLTKPLGTGIMSAAVKIDQITEAEMRPVINSMMELNAAGGAAMRAADVHAATDVTGFGLA
;
A
#
# COMPACT_ATOMS: atom_id res chain seq x y z
N ALA A 1 -14.29 -15.60 -4.81
CA ALA A 1 -13.31 -15.25 -5.85
C ALA A 1 -11.92 -15.04 -5.24
N ALA A 2 -10.88 -15.27 -6.00
CA ALA A 2 -9.49 -14.94 -5.65
C ALA A 2 -9.15 -13.56 -6.16
N VAL A 3 -8.42 -12.78 -5.35
CA VAL A 3 -7.83 -11.50 -5.72
C VAL A 3 -6.32 -11.64 -5.56
N LEU A 4 -5.59 -11.24 -6.58
CA LEU A 4 -4.12 -11.29 -6.64
C LEU A 4 -3.62 -9.94 -7.12
N THR A 5 -2.65 -9.40 -6.42
CA THR A 5 -1.92 -8.20 -6.85
C THR A 5 -0.44 -8.33 -6.60
N VAL A 6 0.34 -7.45 -7.21
CA VAL A 6 1.77 -7.27 -6.97
C VAL A 6 2.12 -5.81 -7.13
N ASP A 7 2.66 -5.22 -6.07
CA ASP A 7 3.16 -3.84 -6.05
C ASP A 7 4.50 -3.76 -5.35
N PHE A 8 5.44 -3.05 -5.95
CA PHE A 8 6.72 -2.71 -5.34
C PHE A 8 7.26 -1.41 -5.94
N PHE A 9 7.96 -0.62 -5.16
CA PHE A 9 8.51 0.67 -5.60
C PHE A 9 9.77 1.06 -4.82
N THR A 10 10.41 2.13 -5.27
CA THR A 10 11.61 2.70 -4.63
C THR A 10 11.23 3.48 -3.38
N PRO A 11 12.16 3.66 -2.40
CA PRO A 11 11.88 4.39 -1.17
C PRO A 11 11.28 5.78 -1.40
N VAL A 12 10.22 6.06 -0.66
CA VAL A 12 9.52 7.36 -0.61
C VAL A 12 9.69 8.04 0.74
N VAL A 13 10.35 7.36 1.69
CA VAL A 13 10.72 7.82 3.03
C VAL A 13 12.12 7.28 3.35
N ASP A 14 12.87 7.95 4.23
CA ASP A 14 14.25 7.59 4.54
C ASP A 14 14.35 6.47 5.59
N ASP A 15 13.39 6.36 6.51
CA ASP A 15 13.39 5.31 7.52
C ASP A 15 13.03 3.96 6.90
N PRO A 16 13.90 2.93 7.00
CA PRO A 16 13.68 1.63 6.36
C PRO A 16 12.45 0.89 6.88
N TYR A 17 12.14 0.99 8.18
CA TYR A 17 10.97 0.36 8.75
C TYR A 17 9.68 1.03 8.24
N GLU A 18 9.64 2.37 8.22
CA GLU A 18 8.50 3.11 7.67
C GLU A 18 8.32 2.85 6.18
N PHE A 19 9.41 2.76 5.41
CA PHE A 19 9.34 2.35 4.00
C PHE A 19 8.70 0.97 3.85
N GLY A 20 9.09 0.01 4.69
CA GLY A 20 8.48 -1.31 4.72
C GLY A 20 6.97 -1.26 4.96
N ARG A 21 6.52 -0.47 5.94
CA ARG A 21 5.09 -0.27 6.24
C ARG A 21 4.33 0.38 5.09
N VAL A 22 4.88 1.45 4.51
CA VAL A 22 4.26 2.18 3.38
C VAL A 22 4.08 1.26 2.18
N ALA A 23 5.13 0.51 1.82
CA ALA A 23 5.09 -0.39 0.68
C ALA A 23 4.07 -1.53 0.87
N ALA A 24 3.99 -2.09 2.08
CA ALA A 24 3.00 -3.11 2.40
C ALA A 24 1.57 -2.53 2.42
N ALA A 25 1.35 -1.34 2.98
CA ALA A 25 0.05 -0.68 2.97
C ALA A 25 -0.44 -0.42 1.54
N ASN A 26 0.47 -0.01 0.63
CA ASN A 26 0.15 0.16 -0.79
C ASN A 26 -0.23 -1.17 -1.45
N ALA A 27 0.57 -2.22 -1.31
CA ALA A 27 0.28 -3.51 -1.95
C ALA A 27 -1.01 -4.18 -1.44
N LEU A 28 -1.35 -3.98 -0.15
CA LEU A 28 -2.59 -4.46 0.43
C LEU A 28 -3.82 -3.66 -0.02
N SER A 29 -3.62 -2.43 -0.48
CA SER A 29 -4.68 -1.49 -0.85
C SER A 29 -5.57 -2.01 -1.98
N ASP A 30 -4.99 -2.61 -3.02
CA ASP A 30 -5.72 -3.20 -4.14
C ASP A 30 -6.73 -4.27 -3.68
N VAL A 31 -6.32 -5.09 -2.69
CA VAL A 31 -7.19 -6.13 -2.14
C VAL A 31 -8.35 -5.51 -1.38
N PHE A 32 -8.09 -4.48 -0.57
CA PHE A 32 -9.14 -3.75 0.14
C PHE A 32 -10.07 -3.00 -0.82
N ALA A 33 -9.54 -2.40 -1.90
CA ALA A 33 -10.33 -1.68 -2.90
C ALA A 33 -11.33 -2.59 -3.63
N MET A 34 -11.03 -3.87 -3.76
CA MET A 34 -11.95 -4.88 -4.30
C MET A 34 -12.94 -5.46 -3.28
N GLY A 35 -12.95 -4.95 -2.04
CA GLY A 35 -13.78 -5.50 -0.95
C GLY A 35 -13.27 -6.83 -0.42
N ALA A 36 -12.07 -7.25 -0.80
CA ALA A 36 -11.49 -8.53 -0.43
C ALA A 36 -10.77 -8.49 0.92
N GLN A 37 -10.55 -9.67 1.49
CA GLN A 37 -9.72 -9.88 2.67
C GLN A 37 -8.38 -10.46 2.23
N PRO A 38 -7.24 -9.82 2.57
CA PRO A 38 -5.92 -10.40 2.34
C PRO A 38 -5.68 -11.58 3.28
N HIS A 39 -4.94 -12.59 2.82
CA HIS A 39 -4.62 -13.79 3.59
C HIS A 39 -3.13 -14.08 3.63
N VAL A 40 -2.48 -14.04 2.47
CA VAL A 40 -1.08 -14.45 2.30
C VAL A 40 -0.34 -13.42 1.48
N THR A 41 0.90 -13.13 1.87
CA THR A 41 1.79 -12.28 1.11
C THR A 41 3.14 -12.94 0.85
N LEU A 42 3.78 -12.51 -0.23
CA LEU A 42 5.18 -12.80 -0.54
C LEU A 42 5.94 -11.48 -0.64
N ASN A 43 7.07 -11.39 0.05
CA ASN A 43 7.96 -10.24 -0.04
C ASN A 43 8.70 -10.21 -1.38
N LEU A 44 8.83 -9.03 -1.96
CA LEU A 44 9.69 -8.72 -3.10
C LEU A 44 10.67 -7.64 -2.64
N LEU A 45 11.94 -8.00 -2.48
CA LEU A 45 12.98 -7.08 -2.01
C LEU A 45 14.13 -7.04 -3.01
N ALA A 46 14.43 -5.87 -3.52
CA ALA A 46 15.66 -5.57 -4.22
C ALA A 46 16.46 -4.57 -3.37
N LEU A 47 17.71 -4.89 -3.04
CA LEU A 47 18.51 -4.07 -2.13
C LEU A 47 19.99 -4.22 -2.47
N ASP A 48 20.72 -3.11 -2.44
CA ASP A 48 22.18 -3.13 -2.55
C ASP A 48 22.77 -3.79 -1.29
N CYS A 49 23.55 -4.84 -1.49
CA CYS A 49 24.22 -5.58 -0.42
C CYS A 49 25.10 -4.70 0.47
N SER A 50 25.56 -3.54 -0.03
CA SER A 50 26.37 -2.57 0.73
C SER A 50 25.58 -1.84 1.84
N LEU A 51 24.24 -1.78 1.76
CA LEU A 51 23.39 -1.17 2.77
C LEU A 51 23.28 -2.00 4.07
N GLY A 52 23.67 -3.26 4.02
CA GLY A 52 23.74 -4.14 5.17
C GLY A 52 22.43 -4.83 5.53
N THR A 53 22.54 -5.87 6.35
CA THR A 53 21.41 -6.73 6.75
C THR A 53 20.40 -6.03 7.67
N ASP A 54 20.84 -5.02 8.43
CA ASP A 54 19.98 -4.30 9.37
C ASP A 54 18.91 -3.47 8.64
N VAL A 55 19.29 -2.86 7.50
CA VAL A 55 18.36 -2.12 6.63
C VAL A 55 17.34 -3.08 6.03
N ALA A 56 17.80 -4.22 5.49
CA ALA A 56 16.91 -5.25 4.96
C ALA A 56 15.93 -5.77 6.03
N ALA A 57 16.44 -6.05 7.24
CA ALA A 57 15.62 -6.52 8.36
C ALA A 57 14.56 -5.49 8.78
N ALA A 58 14.92 -4.21 8.83
CA ALA A 58 13.98 -3.13 9.18
C ALA A 58 12.86 -3.01 8.14
N ILE A 59 13.18 -3.04 6.84
CA ILE A 59 12.19 -3.01 5.75
C ILE A 59 11.23 -4.20 5.87
N LEU A 60 11.77 -5.41 5.99
CA LEU A 60 10.97 -6.63 6.09
C LEU A 60 10.10 -6.65 7.36
N GLN A 61 10.62 -6.13 8.49
CA GLN A 61 9.84 -6.03 9.72
C GLN A 61 8.67 -5.06 9.58
N GLY A 62 8.90 -3.86 9.00
CA GLY A 62 7.84 -2.90 8.74
C GLY A 62 6.73 -3.48 7.85
N GLY A 63 7.11 -4.20 6.79
CA GLY A 63 6.17 -4.91 5.93
C GLY A 63 5.40 -6.01 6.66
N ALA A 64 6.09 -6.83 7.44
CA ALA A 64 5.47 -7.91 8.21
C ALA A 64 4.46 -7.38 9.25
N ASP A 65 4.78 -6.28 9.93
CA ASP A 65 3.88 -5.65 10.91
C ASP A 65 2.60 -5.12 10.24
N ALA A 66 2.72 -4.49 9.06
CA ALA A 66 1.56 -4.04 8.30
C ALA A 66 0.70 -5.22 7.79
N VAL A 67 1.33 -6.32 7.36
CA VAL A 67 0.64 -7.54 6.94
C VAL A 67 -0.09 -8.19 8.11
N ALA A 68 0.53 -8.25 9.30
CA ALA A 68 -0.09 -8.77 10.51
C ALA A 68 -1.30 -7.90 10.96
N GLU A 69 -1.17 -6.57 10.89
CA GLU A 69 -2.25 -5.62 11.14
C GLU A 69 -3.45 -5.84 10.19
N ALA A 70 -3.18 -6.20 8.93
CA ALA A 70 -4.21 -6.55 7.95
C ALA A 70 -4.89 -7.91 8.21
N GLY A 71 -4.44 -8.68 9.20
CA GLY A 71 -4.92 -10.02 9.50
C GLY A 71 -4.42 -11.09 8.52
N ALA A 72 -3.34 -10.82 7.82
CA ALA A 72 -2.67 -11.72 6.87
C ALA A 72 -1.32 -12.18 7.43
N PHE A 73 -0.60 -13.01 6.69
CA PHE A 73 0.76 -13.43 7.06
C PHE A 73 1.70 -13.46 5.85
N VAL A 74 2.98 -13.25 6.12
CA VAL A 74 4.06 -13.38 5.14
C VAL A 74 4.43 -14.85 5.04
N SER A 75 4.29 -15.45 3.84
CA SER A 75 4.60 -16.86 3.59
C SER A 75 6.01 -17.09 3.04
N GLY A 76 6.69 -16.02 2.63
CA GLY A 76 8.01 -16.08 2.02
C GLY A 76 8.26 -14.88 1.11
N GLY A 77 9.06 -15.09 0.08
CA GLY A 77 9.36 -14.03 -0.86
C GLY A 77 10.63 -14.29 -1.65
N HIS A 78 11.11 -13.24 -2.31
CA HIS A 78 12.34 -13.25 -3.08
C HIS A 78 13.16 -11.98 -2.85
N THR A 79 14.47 -12.13 -2.72
CA THR A 79 15.41 -11.02 -2.57
C THR A 79 16.46 -11.09 -3.67
N ILE A 80 16.73 -9.93 -4.28
CA ILE A 80 17.78 -9.78 -5.29
C ILE A 80 18.72 -8.65 -4.90
N ASP A 81 19.96 -8.71 -5.37
CA ASP A 81 20.91 -7.60 -5.31
C ASP A 81 20.60 -6.61 -6.43
N ASP A 82 20.39 -5.32 -6.07
CA ASP A 82 20.09 -4.24 -7.02
C ASP A 82 20.59 -2.92 -6.42
N THR A 83 21.21 -2.10 -7.24
CA THR A 83 21.73 -0.77 -6.83
C THR A 83 20.64 0.21 -6.43
N GLU A 84 19.40 0.00 -6.89
CA GLU A 84 18.25 0.82 -6.55
C GLU A 84 17.31 0.04 -5.63
N PRO A 85 17.21 0.38 -4.34
CA PRO A 85 16.34 -0.31 -3.40
C PRO A 85 14.88 -0.31 -3.87
N LYS A 86 14.22 -1.46 -3.77
CA LYS A 86 12.79 -1.61 -4.04
C LYS A 86 12.21 -2.61 -3.07
N TYR A 87 11.02 -2.32 -2.57
CA TYR A 87 10.29 -3.26 -1.73
C TYR A 87 8.80 -3.20 -2.03
N GLY A 88 8.16 -4.33 -1.84
CA GLY A 88 6.72 -4.49 -1.91
C GLY A 88 6.30 -5.93 -1.75
N LEU A 89 5.04 -6.20 -2.08
CA LEU A 89 4.43 -7.51 -1.85
C LEU A 89 3.71 -8.00 -3.10
N SER A 90 3.68 -9.33 -3.26
CA SER A 90 2.57 -9.98 -3.92
C SER A 90 1.56 -10.39 -2.87
N VAL A 91 0.28 -10.07 -3.08
CA VAL A 91 -0.79 -10.30 -2.11
C VAL A 91 -1.87 -11.20 -2.70
N PHE A 92 -2.24 -12.23 -1.94
CA PHE A 92 -3.39 -13.08 -2.20
C PHE A 92 -4.50 -12.79 -1.19
N GLY A 93 -5.71 -12.55 -1.69
CA GLY A 93 -6.90 -12.38 -0.89
C GLY A 93 -8.13 -13.08 -1.49
N THR A 94 -9.24 -13.05 -0.77
CA THR A 94 -10.50 -13.61 -1.24
C THR A 94 -11.67 -12.70 -0.92
N VAL A 95 -12.70 -12.81 -1.75
CA VAL A 95 -13.98 -12.11 -1.60
C VAL A 95 -15.10 -13.03 -2.13
N ALA A 96 -16.30 -12.91 -1.58
CA ALA A 96 -17.46 -13.59 -2.16
C ALA A 96 -17.70 -13.06 -3.59
N PRO A 97 -18.00 -13.92 -4.58
CA PRO A 97 -18.12 -13.48 -5.97
C PRO A 97 -19.17 -12.38 -6.21
N ASP A 98 -20.20 -12.35 -5.40
CA ASP A 98 -21.29 -11.38 -5.40
C ASP A 98 -21.00 -10.09 -4.60
N ALA A 99 -19.90 -10.09 -3.85
CA ALA A 99 -19.44 -8.95 -3.05
C ALA A 99 -18.20 -8.26 -3.63
N ILE A 100 -17.79 -8.62 -4.85
CA ILE A 100 -16.66 -7.96 -5.53
C ILE A 100 -17.03 -6.53 -5.87
N VAL A 101 -16.27 -5.57 -5.37
CA VAL A 101 -16.33 -4.19 -5.83
C VAL A 101 -15.34 -3.99 -6.97
N ARG A 102 -15.79 -3.32 -8.03
CA ARG A 102 -14.98 -3.07 -9.23
C ARG A 102 -14.61 -1.60 -9.33
N ASN A 103 -13.61 -1.30 -10.14
CA ASN A 103 -13.25 0.07 -10.50
C ASN A 103 -14.06 0.61 -11.68
N GLU A 104 -15.12 -0.07 -12.06
CA GLU A 104 -16.09 0.28 -13.10
C GLU A 104 -17.52 0.22 -12.54
N GLY A 105 -18.45 0.98 -13.10
CA GLY A 105 -19.85 0.93 -12.68
C GLY A 105 -20.36 2.21 -12.02
N ALA A 106 -19.49 3.21 -11.83
CA ALA A 106 -19.92 4.53 -11.34
C ALA A 106 -20.96 5.16 -12.28
N CYS A 107 -22.00 5.76 -11.70
CA CYS A 107 -23.12 6.32 -12.41
C CYS A 107 -23.20 7.85 -12.23
N PRO A 108 -23.76 8.58 -13.22
CA PRO A 108 -24.03 9.99 -13.03
C PRO A 108 -24.95 10.25 -11.83
N GLY A 109 -24.50 11.07 -10.89
CA GLY A 109 -25.21 11.36 -9.64
C GLY A 109 -24.61 10.67 -8.41
N ASP A 110 -23.65 9.77 -8.59
CA ASP A 110 -22.92 9.17 -7.48
C ASP A 110 -22.12 10.22 -6.71
N VAL A 111 -22.00 10.02 -5.41
CA VAL A 111 -21.17 10.84 -4.52
C VAL A 111 -19.83 10.15 -4.32
N LEU A 112 -18.75 10.89 -4.52
CA LEU A 112 -17.38 10.41 -4.31
C LEU A 112 -16.96 10.60 -2.86
N TYR A 113 -16.44 9.55 -2.24
CA TYR A 113 -15.86 9.58 -0.89
C TYR A 113 -14.37 9.27 -0.95
N LEU A 114 -13.57 10.13 -0.34
CA LEU A 114 -12.15 9.86 -0.10
C LEU A 114 -11.97 9.42 1.35
N THR A 115 -11.34 8.28 1.55
CA THR A 115 -11.08 7.74 2.90
C THR A 115 -9.81 8.29 3.53
N LYS A 116 -8.93 8.91 2.74
CA LYS A 116 -7.69 9.57 3.16
C LYS A 116 -7.48 10.89 2.41
N PRO A 117 -6.72 11.84 2.96
CA PRO A 117 -6.34 13.06 2.27
C PRO A 117 -5.55 12.78 1.00
N LEU A 118 -5.73 13.61 -0.03
CA LEU A 118 -4.90 13.64 -1.23
C LEU A 118 -3.63 14.47 -1.01
N GLY A 119 -2.65 14.30 -1.89
CA GLY A 119 -1.45 15.14 -1.94
C GLY A 119 -0.14 14.43 -1.58
N THR A 120 -0.15 13.12 -1.30
CA THR A 120 1.07 12.35 -0.97
C THR A 120 2.16 12.51 -2.02
N GLY A 121 1.84 12.42 -3.31
CA GLY A 121 2.80 12.59 -4.40
C GLY A 121 3.37 14.01 -4.49
N ILE A 122 2.57 15.04 -4.22
CA ILE A 122 3.03 16.44 -4.20
C ILE A 122 4.01 16.65 -3.05
N MET A 123 3.68 16.15 -1.85
CA MET A 123 4.51 16.28 -0.67
C MET A 123 5.83 15.50 -0.83
N SER A 124 5.78 14.28 -1.36
CA SER A 124 6.98 13.48 -1.65
C SER A 124 7.88 14.16 -2.70
N ALA A 125 7.31 14.82 -3.70
CA ALA A 125 8.09 15.60 -4.66
C ALA A 125 8.71 16.83 -4.02
N ALA A 126 8.00 17.51 -3.11
CA ALA A 126 8.51 18.69 -2.41
C ALA A 126 9.69 18.36 -1.47
N VAL A 127 9.67 17.19 -0.80
CA VAL A 127 10.81 16.68 -0.02
C VAL A 127 12.03 16.50 -0.91
N LYS A 128 11.89 15.86 -2.07
CA LYS A 128 13.00 15.58 -2.99
C LYS A 128 13.74 16.83 -3.50
N ILE A 129 13.08 17.98 -3.45
CA ILE A 129 13.66 19.27 -3.89
C ILE A 129 13.86 20.24 -2.72
N ASP A 130 13.93 19.72 -1.49
CA ASP A 130 14.20 20.47 -0.25
C ASP A 130 13.25 21.64 0.00
N GLN A 131 11.98 21.55 -0.47
CA GLN A 131 10.96 22.59 -0.24
C GLN A 131 10.19 22.42 1.07
N ILE A 132 10.19 21.22 1.63
CA ILE A 132 9.60 20.92 2.93
C ILE A 132 10.52 20.03 3.74
N THR A 133 10.38 20.12 5.05
CA THR A 133 11.15 19.31 6.00
C THR A 133 10.51 17.94 6.23
N GLU A 134 11.28 16.99 6.78
CA GLU A 134 10.76 15.70 7.21
C GLU A 134 9.63 15.85 8.26
N ALA A 135 9.74 16.84 9.16
CA ALA A 135 8.70 17.08 10.16
C ALA A 135 7.36 17.50 9.53
N GLU A 136 7.40 18.29 8.46
CA GLU A 136 6.20 18.67 7.69
C GLU A 136 5.64 17.48 6.89
N MET A 137 6.50 16.52 6.51
CA MET A 137 6.10 15.29 5.83
C MET A 137 5.48 14.26 6.79
N ARG A 138 5.70 14.34 8.11
CA ARG A 138 5.27 13.34 9.09
C ARG A 138 3.77 12.98 9.02
N PRO A 139 2.80 13.91 8.90
CA PRO A 139 1.40 13.56 8.75
C PRO A 139 1.11 12.74 7.47
N VAL A 140 1.85 13.01 6.40
CA VAL A 140 1.72 12.29 5.12
C VAL A 140 2.27 10.87 5.25
N ILE A 141 3.44 10.70 5.89
CA ILE A 141 4.04 9.39 6.16
C ILE A 141 3.07 8.54 6.99
N ASN A 142 2.50 9.10 8.06
CA ASN A 142 1.52 8.40 8.89
C ASN A 142 0.31 7.96 8.07
N SER A 143 -0.22 8.83 7.20
CA SER A 143 -1.33 8.48 6.30
C SER A 143 -0.96 7.39 5.29
N MET A 144 0.27 7.38 4.78
CA MET A 144 0.74 6.32 3.87
C MET A 144 0.88 4.97 4.57
N MET A 145 1.32 4.96 5.83
CA MET A 145 1.43 3.73 6.64
C MET A 145 0.10 3.16 7.10
N GLU A 146 -0.94 3.99 7.17
CA GLU A 146 -2.28 3.55 7.58
C GLU A 146 -2.88 2.63 6.53
N LEU A 147 -3.40 1.46 6.95
CA LEU A 147 -4.06 0.52 6.04
C LEU A 147 -5.42 1.05 5.56
N ASN A 148 -5.78 0.74 4.33
CA ASN A 148 -7.11 1.03 3.76
C ASN A 148 -8.18 0.02 4.21
N ALA A 149 -7.91 -0.80 5.20
CA ALA A 149 -8.79 -1.83 5.73
C ALA A 149 -10.14 -1.27 6.23
N ALA A 150 -10.11 -0.14 6.95
CA ALA A 150 -11.32 0.53 7.44
C ALA A 150 -12.18 1.06 6.29
N GLY A 151 -11.55 1.67 5.27
CA GLY A 151 -12.24 2.10 4.04
C GLY A 151 -12.88 0.93 3.31
N GLY A 152 -12.16 -0.18 3.12
CA GLY A 152 -12.68 -1.41 2.53
C GLY A 152 -13.83 -2.03 3.34
N ALA A 153 -13.78 -1.98 4.68
CA ALA A 153 -14.88 -2.44 5.52
C ALA A 153 -16.12 -1.55 5.40
N ALA A 154 -15.95 -0.22 5.40
CA ALA A 154 -17.05 0.73 5.22
C ALA A 154 -17.72 0.56 3.84
N MET A 155 -16.92 0.37 2.80
CA MET A 155 -17.38 0.12 1.44
C MET A 155 -18.24 -1.16 1.34
N ARG A 156 -17.83 -2.26 2.01
CA ARG A 156 -18.63 -3.50 2.08
C ARG A 156 -19.94 -3.35 2.83
N ALA A 157 -20.03 -2.40 3.76
CA ALA A 157 -21.24 -2.10 4.52
C ALA A 157 -22.20 -1.15 3.78
N ALA A 158 -21.71 -0.49 2.73
CA ALA A 158 -22.47 0.42 1.88
C ALA A 158 -22.71 -0.24 0.50
N ASP A 159 -23.79 0.12 -0.16
CA ASP A 159 -24.06 -0.31 -1.53
C ASP A 159 -23.33 0.62 -2.50
N VAL A 160 -22.04 0.37 -2.70
CA VAL A 160 -21.20 1.19 -3.58
C VAL A 160 -21.23 0.67 -5.00
N HIS A 161 -21.30 1.56 -5.98
CA HIS A 161 -21.30 1.20 -7.40
C HIS A 161 -19.89 0.89 -7.91
N ALA A 162 -18.87 1.58 -7.40
CA ALA A 162 -17.48 1.39 -7.80
C ALA A 162 -16.53 1.85 -6.69
N ALA A 163 -15.32 1.32 -6.70
CA ALA A 163 -14.22 1.79 -5.87
C ALA A 163 -12.87 1.54 -6.55
N THR A 164 -11.90 2.35 -6.21
CA THR A 164 -10.50 2.16 -6.55
C THR A 164 -9.65 2.82 -5.46
N ASP A 165 -8.42 2.39 -5.31
CA ASP A 165 -7.45 3.18 -4.56
C ASP A 165 -6.88 4.30 -5.43
N VAL A 166 -6.32 5.33 -4.79
CA VAL A 166 -5.70 6.48 -5.47
C VAL A 166 -4.19 6.33 -5.37
N THR A 167 -3.55 6.10 -6.50
CA THR A 167 -2.11 5.86 -6.63
C THR A 167 -1.43 6.91 -7.50
N GLY A 168 -0.34 6.56 -8.20
CA GLY A 168 0.42 7.46 -9.07
C GLY A 168 -0.36 8.06 -10.25
N PHE A 169 -1.51 7.48 -10.61
CA PHE A 169 -2.40 8.05 -11.62
C PHE A 169 -3.22 9.25 -11.13
N GLY A 170 -3.26 9.50 -9.82
CA GLY A 170 -4.05 10.57 -9.24
C GLY A 170 -5.54 10.25 -9.10
N LEU A 171 -6.36 11.29 -8.90
CA LEU A 171 -7.80 11.15 -8.63
C LEU A 171 -8.64 10.96 -9.90
N ALA A 172 -8.19 11.43 -11.05
CA ALA A 172 -8.97 11.46 -12.30
C ALA A 172 -8.28 10.66 -13.42
#